data_6891dfd7e4296f6437be891380fb3ff5
#
_entry.id   6891dfd7e4296f6437be891380fb3ff5
#
_cell.length_a   1.000
_cell.length_b   1.000
_cell.length_c   1.000
_cell.angle_alpha   90.00
_cell.angle_beta   90.00
_cell.angle_gamma   90.00
#
_symmetry.space_group_name_H-M   'P 1'
#
loop_
_entity.id
_entity.type
_entity.pdbx_description
1 polymer ?
#
loop_
_entity_poly.entity_id
_entity_poly.type
_entity_poly.pdbx_seq_one_letter_code
_entity_poly.pdbx_strand_id
1 'polypeptide(L)'
;MSIADIGCGEAKLAKELIPLGYNIKSFDLVAINDYVTIADMKNLPLENSTIDLAIYCLSLMNKNFIPFIVEANRILKKEGKLLVAEISSRIVDLSKFLNVFEKYGFKLIKQRNLHDYFEMLTFKKIKDCLISVKDKELEDTYDILKPCLYKKR
;
A
#
# COMPACT_ATOMS: atom_id res chain seq x y z
N MET A 1 -17.77 2.66 5.04
CA MET A 1 -16.30 2.64 5.00
C MET A 1 -15.86 2.34 3.58
N SER A 2 -15.00 3.17 3.02
CA SER A 2 -14.45 2.98 1.67
C SER A 2 -13.05 2.36 1.76
N ILE A 3 -12.83 1.30 0.97
CA ILE A 3 -11.60 0.50 0.96
C ILE A 3 -10.97 0.55 -0.43
N ALA A 4 -9.65 0.73 -0.49
CA ALA A 4 -8.86 0.61 -1.71
C ALA A 4 -7.87 -0.55 -1.56
N ASP A 5 -7.99 -1.57 -2.40
CA ASP A 5 -7.06 -2.69 -2.49
C ASP A 5 -6.11 -2.43 -3.66
N ILE A 6 -4.88 -2.07 -3.34
CA ILE A 6 -3.91 -1.54 -4.30
C ILE A 6 -2.88 -2.61 -4.64
N GLY A 7 -2.83 -2.98 -5.92
CA GLY A 7 -2.07 -4.15 -6.36
C GLY A 7 -2.80 -5.44 -6.02
N CYS A 8 -4.08 -5.47 -6.34
CA CYS A 8 -5.03 -6.48 -5.86
C CYS A 8 -4.91 -7.86 -6.52
N GLY A 9 -4.17 -7.99 -7.62
CA GLY A 9 -4.12 -9.24 -8.38
C GLY A 9 -5.50 -9.68 -8.86
N GLU A 10 -5.97 -10.84 -8.38
CA GLU A 10 -7.30 -11.40 -8.72
C GLU A 10 -8.46 -10.74 -7.97
N ALA A 11 -8.19 -9.75 -7.14
CA ALA A 11 -9.20 -9.06 -6.32
C ALA A 11 -9.98 -10.02 -5.39
N LYS A 12 -9.28 -10.91 -4.72
CA LYS A 12 -9.91 -11.87 -3.79
C LYS A 12 -10.67 -11.18 -2.68
N LEU A 13 -10.13 -10.09 -2.14
CA LEU A 13 -10.81 -9.31 -1.09
C LEU A 13 -12.13 -8.74 -1.59
N ALA A 14 -12.17 -8.20 -2.80
CA ALA A 14 -13.39 -7.65 -3.38
C ALA A 14 -14.44 -8.74 -3.55
N LYS A 15 -14.05 -9.91 -4.05
CA LYS A 15 -14.97 -11.06 -4.22
C LYS A 15 -15.62 -11.49 -2.92
N GLU A 16 -14.89 -11.41 -1.81
CA GLU A 16 -15.39 -11.83 -0.50
C GLU A 16 -16.16 -10.70 0.21
N LEU A 17 -15.70 -9.46 0.10
CA LEU A 17 -16.23 -8.36 0.88
C LEU A 17 -17.44 -7.66 0.24
N ILE A 18 -17.50 -7.58 -1.08
CA ILE A 18 -18.62 -6.93 -1.76
C ILE A 18 -19.96 -7.61 -1.43
N PRO A 19 -20.07 -8.96 -1.43
CA PRO A 19 -21.31 -9.62 -1.05
C PRO A 19 -21.72 -9.34 0.41
N LEU A 20 -20.78 -8.96 1.26
CA LEU A 20 -21.02 -8.61 2.66
C LEU A 20 -21.40 -7.13 2.85
N GLY A 21 -21.50 -6.37 1.76
CA GLY A 21 -21.89 -4.95 1.80
C GLY A 21 -20.75 -3.96 1.94
N TYR A 22 -19.51 -4.40 1.85
CA TYR A 22 -18.36 -3.48 1.91
C TYR A 22 -18.16 -2.76 0.58
N ASN A 23 -17.77 -1.49 0.68
CA ASN A 23 -17.41 -0.67 -0.48
C ASN A 23 -15.90 -0.77 -0.71
N ILE A 24 -15.49 -1.66 -1.60
CA ILE A 24 -14.08 -1.89 -1.95
C ILE A 24 -13.85 -1.66 -3.44
N LYS A 25 -12.80 -0.91 -3.75
CA LYS A 25 -12.29 -0.71 -5.12
C LYS A 25 -10.91 -1.34 -5.21
N SER A 26 -10.71 -2.10 -6.28
CA SER A 26 -9.51 -2.90 -6.48
C SER A 26 -8.75 -2.42 -7.71
N PHE A 27 -7.46 -2.18 -7.57
CA PHE A 27 -6.60 -1.60 -8.60
C PHE A 27 -5.38 -2.49 -8.87
N ASP A 28 -5.05 -2.64 -10.14
CA ASP A 28 -3.80 -3.26 -10.57
C ASP A 28 -3.42 -2.74 -11.98
N LEU A 29 -2.19 -3.03 -12.40
CA LEU A 29 -1.71 -2.69 -13.74
C LEU A 29 -2.38 -3.54 -14.81
N VAL A 30 -2.87 -4.73 -14.46
CA VAL A 30 -3.57 -5.66 -15.34
C VAL A 30 -4.88 -6.08 -14.71
N ALA A 31 -5.97 -6.00 -15.44
CA ALA A 31 -7.29 -6.49 -14.99
C ALA A 31 -7.52 -7.90 -15.54
N ILE A 32 -7.55 -8.89 -14.65
CA ILE A 32 -7.83 -10.28 -15.00
C ILE A 32 -9.30 -10.64 -14.78
N ASN A 33 -10.09 -9.73 -14.24
CA ASN A 33 -11.54 -9.84 -14.07
C ASN A 33 -12.18 -8.46 -13.89
N ASP A 34 -13.52 -8.43 -13.83
CA ASP A 34 -14.27 -7.17 -13.78
C ASP A 34 -14.21 -6.44 -12.43
N TYR A 35 -13.67 -7.07 -11.39
CA TYR A 35 -13.46 -6.40 -10.10
C TYR A 35 -12.29 -5.42 -10.13
N VAL A 36 -11.36 -5.61 -11.06
CA VAL A 36 -10.11 -4.85 -11.12
C VAL A 36 -10.24 -3.66 -12.03
N THR A 37 -9.90 -2.48 -11.51
CA THR A 37 -9.70 -1.27 -12.31
C THR A 37 -8.23 -1.15 -12.66
N ILE A 38 -7.93 -1.03 -13.94
CA ILE A 38 -6.54 -0.82 -14.41
C ILE A 38 -6.11 0.59 -14.00
N ALA A 39 -5.01 0.67 -13.27
CA ALA A 39 -4.48 1.96 -12.82
C ALA A 39 -2.98 1.87 -12.53
N ASP A 40 -2.31 3.00 -12.68
CA ASP A 40 -0.98 3.20 -12.12
C ASP A 40 -1.13 3.40 -10.61
N MET A 41 -0.52 2.51 -9.82
CA MET A 41 -0.63 2.54 -8.36
C MET A 41 0.06 3.75 -7.72
N LYS A 42 0.83 4.50 -8.49
CA LYS A 42 1.43 5.77 -8.08
C LYS A 42 0.53 6.97 -8.36
N ASN A 43 -0.54 6.75 -9.12
CA ASN A 43 -1.51 7.77 -9.49
C ASN A 43 -2.89 7.14 -9.70
N LEU A 44 -3.57 6.88 -8.61
CA LEU A 44 -4.87 6.20 -8.61
C LEU A 44 -5.99 7.13 -9.06
N PRO A 45 -7.02 6.60 -9.76
CA PRO A 45 -8.20 7.39 -10.16
C PRO A 45 -9.15 7.61 -8.97
N LEU A 46 -8.62 8.20 -7.91
CA LEU A 46 -9.33 8.51 -6.67
C LEU A 46 -9.03 9.94 -6.27
N GLU A 47 -10.00 10.62 -5.71
CA GLU A 47 -9.80 11.97 -5.17
C GLU A 47 -9.05 11.95 -3.84
N ASN A 48 -8.48 13.09 -3.49
CA ASN A 48 -7.78 13.26 -2.22
C ASN A 48 -8.73 13.01 -1.05
N SER A 49 -8.23 12.35 -0.02
CA SER A 49 -8.92 12.19 1.26
C SER A 49 -10.33 11.59 1.15
N THR A 50 -10.46 10.52 0.35
CA THR A 50 -11.75 9.86 0.13
C THR A 50 -11.82 8.42 0.65
N ILE A 51 -10.68 7.83 0.99
CA ILE A 51 -10.58 6.42 1.38
C ILE A 51 -10.35 6.30 2.88
N ASP A 52 -11.06 5.37 3.51
CA ASP A 52 -10.92 5.07 4.93
C ASP A 52 -9.83 4.05 5.23
N LEU A 53 -9.68 3.05 4.33
CA LEU A 53 -8.67 1.99 4.47
C LEU A 53 -8.02 1.71 3.11
N ALA A 54 -6.70 1.86 3.05
CA ALA A 54 -5.90 1.44 1.90
C ALA A 54 -5.11 0.18 2.26
N ILE A 55 -4.98 -0.75 1.31
CA ILE A 55 -4.32 -2.03 1.52
C ILE A 55 -3.25 -2.24 0.45
N TYR A 56 -2.03 -2.53 0.89
CA TYR A 56 -0.95 -3.08 0.08
C TYR A 56 -0.65 -4.48 0.58
N CYS A 57 -1.14 -5.49 -0.12
CA CYS A 57 -0.86 -6.89 0.20
C CYS A 57 0.12 -7.45 -0.82
N LEU A 58 1.40 -7.58 -0.44
CA LEU A 58 2.47 -8.08 -1.29
C LEU A 58 2.61 -7.28 -2.61
N SER A 59 2.35 -5.99 -2.57
CA SER A 59 2.26 -5.15 -3.76
C SER A 59 3.27 -3.99 -3.83
N LEU A 60 4.14 -3.85 -2.84
CA LEU A 60 5.23 -2.86 -2.86
C LEU A 60 6.45 -3.43 -3.61
N MET A 61 6.40 -3.44 -4.95
CA MET A 61 7.33 -4.23 -5.76
C MET A 61 8.33 -3.44 -6.60
N ASN A 62 8.27 -2.11 -6.58
CA ASN A 62 9.18 -1.27 -7.34
C ASN A 62 10.54 -1.13 -6.65
N LYS A 63 11.55 -0.70 -7.42
CA LYS A 63 12.85 -0.26 -6.90
C LYS A 63 12.70 0.79 -5.81
N ASN A 64 11.71 1.66 -5.98
CA ASN A 64 11.37 2.67 -5.01
C ASN A 64 9.88 2.56 -4.69
N PHE A 65 9.56 2.17 -3.46
CA PHE A 65 8.18 2.06 -3.00
C PHE A 65 7.62 3.36 -2.41
N ILE A 66 8.44 4.39 -2.26
CA ILE A 66 8.03 5.69 -1.68
C ILE A 66 6.86 6.32 -2.43
N PRO A 67 6.81 6.35 -3.78
CA PRO A 67 5.66 6.90 -4.49
C PRO A 67 4.34 6.23 -4.12
N PHE A 68 4.34 4.94 -3.80
CA PHE A 68 3.12 4.24 -3.36
C PHE A 68 2.65 4.73 -1.99
N ILE A 69 3.58 5.01 -1.08
CA ILE A 69 3.27 5.54 0.25
C ILE A 69 2.70 6.97 0.13
N VAL A 70 3.30 7.79 -0.71
CA VAL A 70 2.83 9.16 -0.97
C VAL A 70 1.42 9.14 -1.56
N GLU A 71 1.14 8.23 -2.50
CA GLU A 71 -0.19 8.08 -3.09
C GLU A 71 -1.22 7.58 -2.06
N ALA A 72 -0.84 6.62 -1.22
CA ALA A 72 -1.70 6.17 -0.13
C ALA A 72 -2.06 7.32 0.82
N ASN A 73 -1.08 8.16 1.14
CA ASN A 73 -1.34 9.34 1.96
C ASN A 73 -2.33 10.28 1.28
N ARG A 74 -2.19 10.52 -0.01
CA ARG A 74 -3.08 11.41 -0.77
C ARG A 74 -4.55 10.96 -0.72
N ILE A 75 -4.80 9.67 -0.98
CA ILE A 75 -6.16 9.13 -1.08
C ILE A 75 -6.83 8.92 0.28
N LEU A 76 -6.06 8.69 1.34
CA LEU A 76 -6.58 8.44 2.67
C LEU A 76 -7.08 9.71 3.34
N LYS A 77 -8.21 9.58 4.00
CA LYS A 77 -8.69 10.60 4.94
C LYS A 77 -7.72 10.70 6.11
N LYS A 78 -7.68 11.86 6.76
CA LYS A 78 -7.01 12.00 8.05
C LYS A 78 -7.59 10.98 9.03
N GLU A 79 -6.76 10.33 9.82
CA GLU A 79 -7.12 9.22 10.69
C GLU A 79 -7.45 7.91 9.93
N GLY A 80 -7.44 7.93 8.60
CA GLY A 80 -7.56 6.73 7.77
C GLY A 80 -6.41 5.77 7.99
N LYS A 81 -6.62 4.50 7.69
CA LYS A 81 -5.65 3.43 7.96
C LYS A 81 -5.02 2.89 6.69
N LEU A 82 -3.75 2.56 6.80
CA LEU A 82 -2.98 1.88 5.76
C LEU A 82 -2.56 0.51 6.30
N LEU A 83 -3.00 -0.55 5.67
CA LEU A 83 -2.58 -1.91 5.98
C LEU A 83 -1.54 -2.37 4.96
N VAL A 84 -0.37 -2.79 5.46
CA VAL A 84 0.71 -3.32 4.63
C VAL A 84 1.02 -4.74 5.07
N ALA A 85 0.95 -5.69 4.15
CA ALA A 85 1.39 -7.06 4.37
C ALA A 85 2.55 -7.35 3.43
N GLU A 86 3.68 -7.76 3.98
CA GLU A 86 4.89 -8.10 3.21
C GLU A 86 5.55 -9.37 3.73
N ILE A 87 6.27 -10.06 2.84
CA ILE A 87 7.07 -11.22 3.22
C ILE A 87 8.26 -10.71 4.05
N SER A 88 8.44 -11.28 5.25
CA SER A 88 9.47 -10.84 6.19
C SER A 88 10.87 -10.86 5.59
N SER A 89 11.19 -11.86 4.76
CA SER A 89 12.51 -11.98 4.12
C SER A 89 12.83 -10.88 3.11
N ARG A 90 11.82 -10.14 2.63
CA ARG A 90 12.03 -8.98 1.75
C ARG A 90 12.41 -7.71 2.50
N ILE A 91 12.08 -7.65 3.77
CA ILE A 91 12.37 -6.48 4.61
C ILE A 91 13.81 -6.61 5.11
N VAL A 92 14.71 -5.81 4.54
CA VAL A 92 16.13 -5.86 4.87
C VAL A 92 16.38 -5.25 6.25
N ASP A 93 15.70 -4.15 6.55
CA ASP A 93 15.82 -3.44 7.82
C ASP A 93 14.44 -2.93 8.20
N LEU A 94 13.83 -3.57 9.19
CA LEU A 94 12.46 -3.23 9.62
C LEU A 94 12.38 -1.81 10.18
N SER A 95 13.37 -1.38 10.95
CA SER A 95 13.38 -0.02 11.51
C SER A 95 13.39 1.04 10.41
N LYS A 96 14.22 0.86 9.39
CA LYS A 96 14.26 1.76 8.24
C LYS A 96 12.94 1.72 7.46
N PHE A 97 12.36 0.54 7.29
CA PHE A 97 11.08 0.37 6.62
C PHE A 97 9.97 1.15 7.33
N LEU A 98 9.86 0.99 8.65
CA LEU A 98 8.88 1.71 9.45
C LEU A 98 9.12 3.23 9.43
N ASN A 99 10.38 3.66 9.48
CA ASN A 99 10.74 5.09 9.45
C ASN A 99 10.32 5.78 8.15
N VAL A 100 10.33 5.07 7.03
CA VAL A 100 9.85 5.63 5.76
C VAL A 100 8.38 6.02 5.87
N PHE A 101 7.53 5.16 6.43
CA PHE A 101 6.10 5.46 6.61
C PHE A 101 5.91 6.67 7.54
N GLU A 102 6.65 6.72 8.64
CA GLU A 102 6.59 7.84 9.58
C GLU A 102 6.96 9.16 8.91
N LYS A 103 8.01 9.16 8.11
CA LYS A 103 8.45 10.33 7.35
C LYS A 103 7.36 10.88 6.42
N TYR A 104 6.52 10.01 5.87
CA TYR A 104 5.49 10.40 4.91
C TYR A 104 4.08 10.50 5.52
N GLY A 105 3.99 10.74 6.82
CA GLY A 105 2.76 11.13 7.49
C GLY A 105 1.97 10.01 8.14
N PHE A 106 2.57 8.86 8.36
CA PHE A 106 1.94 7.70 8.97
C PHE A 106 2.51 7.37 10.34
N LYS A 107 1.67 6.85 11.22
CA LYS A 107 2.07 6.33 12.53
C LYS A 107 1.72 4.86 12.62
N LEU A 108 2.68 4.02 12.97
CA LEU A 108 2.44 2.60 13.21
C LEU A 108 1.55 2.43 14.45
N ILE A 109 0.42 1.73 14.30
CA ILE A 109 -0.51 1.46 15.41
C ILE A 109 -0.62 -0.01 15.74
N LYS A 110 -0.23 -0.92 14.83
CA LYS A 110 -0.26 -2.36 15.07
C LYS A 110 0.77 -3.05 14.20
N GLN A 111 1.44 -4.04 14.79
CA GLN A 111 2.39 -4.89 14.08
C GLN A 111 2.17 -6.33 14.50
N ARG A 112 2.12 -7.23 13.52
CA ARG A 112 2.05 -8.68 13.75
C ARG A 112 3.00 -9.39 12.82
N ASN A 113 3.77 -10.32 13.36
CA ASN A 113 4.55 -11.27 12.57
C ASN A 113 3.78 -12.59 12.53
N LEU A 114 3.49 -13.09 11.34
CA LEU A 114 2.75 -14.32 11.13
C LEU A 114 3.72 -15.44 10.72
N HIS A 115 3.98 -16.35 11.65
CA HIS A 115 4.79 -17.56 11.45
C HIS A 115 6.21 -17.29 10.91
N ASP A 116 6.83 -16.17 11.28
CA ASP A 116 8.13 -15.72 10.79
C ASP A 116 8.20 -15.59 9.26
N TYR A 117 7.04 -15.50 8.61
CA TYR A 117 6.93 -15.41 7.15
C TYR A 117 6.38 -14.07 6.67
N PHE A 118 5.34 -13.55 7.33
CA PHE A 118 4.70 -12.29 6.96
C PHE A 118 4.82 -11.25 8.08
N GLU A 119 5.10 -10.02 7.70
CA GLU A 119 4.87 -8.84 8.53
C GLU A 119 3.56 -8.20 8.12
N MET A 120 2.67 -7.99 9.09
CA MET A 120 1.44 -7.23 8.91
C MET A 120 1.52 -5.96 9.73
N LEU A 121 1.45 -4.83 9.05
CA LEU A 121 1.64 -3.51 9.64
C LEU A 121 0.40 -2.68 9.39
N THR A 122 -0.13 -2.09 10.44
CA THR A 122 -1.24 -1.14 10.35
C THR A 122 -0.75 0.23 10.76
N PHE A 123 -0.90 1.18 9.85
CA PHE A 123 -0.55 2.58 10.08
C PHE A 123 -1.81 3.43 10.11
N LYS A 124 -1.73 4.57 10.79
CA LYS A 124 -2.75 5.62 10.77
C LYS A 124 -2.17 6.87 10.12
N LYS A 125 -2.91 7.46 9.20
CA LYS A 125 -2.52 8.75 8.62
C LYS A 125 -2.73 9.84 9.67
N ILE A 126 -1.64 10.51 10.06
CA ILE A 126 -1.68 11.58 11.06
C ILE A 126 -1.53 12.97 10.46
N LYS A 127 -0.97 13.09 9.26
CA LYS A 127 -0.80 14.37 8.57
C LYS A 127 -0.68 14.15 7.06
N ASP A 128 -0.98 15.18 6.29
CA ASP A 128 -0.75 15.17 4.85
C ASP A 128 0.75 15.16 4.54
N CYS A 129 1.12 14.42 3.50
CA CYS A 129 2.46 14.43 2.98
C CYS A 129 2.61 15.62 2.02
N LEU A 130 3.44 16.60 2.38
CA LEU A 130 3.69 17.79 1.57
C LEU A 130 4.86 17.62 0.60
N ILE A 131 5.55 16.48 0.65
CA ILE A 131 6.72 16.20 -0.19
C ILE A 131 6.23 15.71 -1.56
N SER A 132 6.72 16.35 -2.61
CA SER A 132 6.43 15.95 -3.99
C SER A 132 7.06 14.59 -4.30
N VAL A 133 6.33 13.71 -5.00
CA VAL A 133 6.87 12.45 -5.52
C VAL A 133 8.09 12.71 -6.40
N LYS A 134 8.09 13.77 -7.18
CA LYS A 134 9.19 14.13 -8.09
C LYS A 134 10.52 14.34 -7.37
N ASP A 135 10.49 14.80 -6.14
CA ASP A 135 11.70 15.05 -5.35
C ASP A 135 12.34 13.75 -4.81
N LYS A 136 11.58 12.64 -4.83
CA LYS A 136 11.97 11.36 -4.23
C LYS A 136 11.96 10.18 -5.20
N GLU A 137 11.55 10.38 -6.45
CA GLU A 137 11.34 9.30 -7.41
C GLU A 137 12.58 8.49 -7.75
N LEU A 138 13.78 9.09 -7.58
CA LEU A 138 15.05 8.45 -7.92
C LEU A 138 15.70 7.76 -6.72
N GLU A 139 15.11 7.86 -5.53
CA GLU A 139 15.66 7.21 -4.34
C GLU A 139 15.47 5.69 -4.44
N ASP A 140 16.59 4.96 -4.34
CA ASP A 140 16.59 3.50 -4.35
C ASP A 140 16.37 2.96 -2.94
N THR A 141 15.39 2.10 -2.78
CA THR A 141 15.01 1.51 -1.49
C THR A 141 15.40 0.03 -1.35
N TYR A 142 16.30 -0.47 -2.17
CA TYR A 142 16.76 -1.88 -2.13
C TYR A 142 17.42 -2.26 -0.80
N ASP A 143 18.00 -1.30 -0.10
CA ASP A 143 18.57 -1.50 1.22
C ASP A 143 17.50 -1.60 2.32
N ILE A 144 16.24 -1.34 1.98
CA ILE A 144 15.09 -1.38 2.90
C ILE A 144 14.16 -2.54 2.56
N LEU A 145 13.80 -2.69 1.29
CA LEU A 145 12.87 -3.71 0.81
C LEU A 145 13.41 -4.33 -0.49
N LYS A 146 13.63 -5.63 -0.49
CA LYS A 146 14.08 -6.36 -1.69
C LYS A 146 12.97 -6.47 -2.72
N PRO A 147 13.29 -6.40 -4.03
CA PRO A 147 12.30 -6.62 -5.07
C PRO A 147 11.67 -8.01 -4.97
N CYS A 148 10.40 -8.12 -5.34
CA CYS A 148 9.71 -9.39 -5.41
C CYS A 148 9.99 -10.06 -6.76
N LEU A 149 10.69 -11.18 -6.75
CA LEU A 149 11.03 -11.92 -7.97
C LEU A 149 9.87 -12.79 -8.49
N TYR A 150 8.83 -13.00 -7.67
CA TYR A 150 7.72 -13.89 -8.00
C TYR A 150 6.64 -13.22 -8.84
N LYS A 151 6.55 -11.91 -8.80
CA LYS A 151 5.51 -11.14 -9.49
C LYS A 151 6.19 -10.19 -10.47
N LYS A 152 6.14 -10.54 -11.74
CA LYS A 152 6.56 -9.63 -12.81
C LYS A 152 5.36 -8.78 -13.18
N ARG A 153 5.48 -7.51 -12.99
CA ARG A 153 4.46 -6.54 -13.39
C ARG A 153 5.07 -5.44 -14.22
#